data_ef13e12f65337dd634391e0a92399305
#
_entry.id   ef13e12f65337dd634391e0a92399305
#
_cell.length_a   1.000
_cell.length_b   1.000
_cell.length_c   1.000
_cell.angle_alpha   90.00
_cell.angle_beta   90.00
_cell.angle_gamma   90.00
#
_symmetry.space_group_name_H-M   'P 1'
#
loop_
_entity.id
_entity.type
_entity.pdbx_description
1 polymer ?
#
loop_
_entity_poly.entity_id
_entity_poly.type
_entity_poly.pdbx_seq_one_letter_code
_entity_poly.pdbx_strand_id
1 'polypeptide(L)'
;MSTLKTPFRYDFVGSFLRPEKLKAAKKAFEEGTITKEELDRITDECVTEIVAKQKAAGFHAITDGEFRRKFWHLDFMWGFEGVAHEKDGGGVQFNGEMADLEATYLVGKVKAKVHPFVEYFKFLKQFEDEQTVAKYTIPAPAQMYQQMIVPQNIEQTRKFYATDEELIEDIAKAYQDVIKQFYAAGCRNLQLDDCTWGMFADKIGHTLYGTTREGIVEFQKAHKDINDKVIANAPKDMIINTHVCRGNFHSTYASEGAYDSVADIPVSYTHLRAHETKANL
;
A
#
# COMPACT_ATOMS: atom_id res chain seq x y z
N MET A 1 10.91 -2.55 -25.02
CA MET A 1 9.92 -2.87 -23.96
C MET A 1 10.13 -4.33 -23.60
N SER A 2 10.17 -4.64 -22.31
CA SER A 2 10.33 -6.03 -21.86
C SER A 2 9.16 -6.89 -22.36
N THR A 3 9.46 -8.11 -22.83
CA THR A 3 8.47 -9.12 -23.18
C THR A 3 8.16 -10.03 -21.98
N LEU A 4 8.79 -9.79 -20.84
CA LEU A 4 8.63 -10.56 -19.63
C LEU A 4 7.21 -10.46 -19.08
N LYS A 5 6.65 -11.58 -18.69
CA LYS A 5 5.31 -11.66 -18.07
C LYS A 5 5.42 -12.18 -16.65
N THR A 6 4.84 -11.42 -15.72
CA THR A 6 4.69 -11.88 -14.34
C THR A 6 3.58 -12.95 -14.23
N PRO A 7 3.54 -13.74 -13.15
CA PRO A 7 4.41 -13.65 -12.00
C PRO A 7 5.74 -14.35 -12.25
N PHE A 8 6.77 -13.88 -11.58
CA PHE A 8 8.04 -14.57 -11.52
C PHE A 8 8.01 -15.58 -10.36
N ARG A 9 8.93 -16.54 -10.38
CA ARG A 9 9.04 -17.55 -9.33
C ARG A 9 9.42 -16.93 -7.97
N TYR A 10 10.14 -15.84 -7.99
CA TYR A 10 10.56 -15.05 -6.82
C TYR A 10 10.50 -13.57 -7.16
N ASP A 11 10.17 -12.77 -6.17
CA ASP A 11 9.91 -11.36 -6.28
C ASP A 11 10.11 -10.67 -4.93
N PHE A 12 10.20 -9.34 -4.90
CA PHE A 12 10.18 -8.55 -3.69
C PHE A 12 8.76 -8.09 -3.36
N VAL A 13 8.40 -8.15 -2.08
CA VAL A 13 7.07 -7.73 -1.64
C VAL A 13 6.97 -6.22 -1.56
N GLY A 14 7.91 -5.55 -0.89
CA GLY A 14 7.79 -4.12 -0.64
C GLY A 14 9.12 -3.48 -0.31
N SER A 15 9.22 -2.84 0.86
CA SER A 15 10.34 -2.00 1.23
C SER A 15 11.64 -2.76 1.48
N PHE A 16 12.72 -2.13 1.06
CA PHE A 16 14.08 -2.52 1.44
C PHE A 16 14.56 -1.71 2.66
N LEU A 17 15.60 -2.23 3.34
CA LEU A 17 16.31 -1.48 4.37
C LEU A 17 16.93 -0.22 3.74
N ARG A 18 16.60 0.92 4.31
CA ARG A 18 17.08 2.21 3.82
C ARG A 18 18.56 2.37 4.14
N PRO A 19 19.40 2.76 3.16
CA PRO A 19 20.80 3.08 3.40
C PRO A 19 20.96 4.21 4.42
N GLU A 20 22.04 4.19 5.17
CA GLU A 20 22.31 5.20 6.20
C GLU A 20 22.34 6.63 5.63
N LYS A 21 22.87 6.82 4.41
CA LYS A 21 22.83 8.12 3.73
C LYS A 21 21.42 8.64 3.50
N LEU A 22 20.46 7.75 3.19
CA LEU A 22 19.05 8.14 3.00
C LEU A 22 18.37 8.44 4.34
N LYS A 23 18.66 7.68 5.39
CA LYS A 23 18.14 7.97 6.75
C LYS A 23 18.63 9.33 7.23
N ALA A 24 19.92 9.60 7.05
CA ALA A 24 20.51 10.90 7.41
C ALA A 24 19.89 12.06 6.62
N ALA A 25 19.69 11.88 5.31
CA ALA A 25 19.06 12.90 4.47
C ALA A 25 17.58 13.15 4.86
N LYS A 26 16.80 12.12 5.15
CA LYS A 26 15.41 12.27 5.65
C LYS A 26 15.36 13.04 6.95
N LYS A 27 16.26 12.71 7.90
CA LYS A 27 16.37 13.44 9.16
C LYS A 27 16.76 14.91 8.93
N ALA A 28 17.77 15.16 8.11
CA ALA A 28 18.21 16.52 7.78
C ALA A 28 17.09 17.36 7.12
N PHE A 29 16.26 16.74 6.29
CA PHE A 29 15.09 17.40 5.70
C PHE A 29 14.01 17.71 6.76
N GLU A 30 13.73 16.78 7.67
CA GLU A 30 12.81 17.01 8.79
C GLU A 30 13.29 18.14 9.72
N GLU A 31 14.60 18.27 9.90
CA GLU A 31 15.25 19.35 10.66
C GLU A 31 15.37 20.67 9.86
N GLY A 32 14.98 20.69 8.58
CA GLY A 32 15.04 21.87 7.71
C GLY A 32 16.46 22.27 7.29
N THR A 33 17.44 21.35 7.39
CA THR A 33 18.86 21.60 7.07
C THR A 33 19.23 21.32 5.62
N ILE A 34 18.38 20.56 4.89
CA ILE A 34 18.48 20.39 3.44
C ILE A 34 17.16 20.69 2.76
N THR A 35 17.19 20.97 1.46
CA THR A 35 15.99 21.23 0.65
C THR A 35 15.32 19.92 0.20
N LYS A 36 14.08 20.03 -0.31
CA LYS A 36 13.37 18.88 -0.91
C LYS A 36 14.11 18.34 -2.13
N GLU A 37 14.67 19.23 -2.96
CA GLU A 37 15.43 18.86 -4.16
C GLU A 37 16.67 18.05 -3.79
N GLU A 38 17.35 18.42 -2.71
CA GLU A 38 18.53 17.67 -2.24
C GLU A 38 18.12 16.30 -1.68
N LEU A 39 17.02 16.21 -0.91
CA LEU A 39 16.49 14.92 -0.47
C LEU A 39 16.11 14.05 -1.67
N ASP A 40 15.46 14.62 -2.69
CA ASP A 40 15.06 13.87 -3.88
C ASP A 40 16.29 13.34 -4.64
N ARG A 41 17.32 14.16 -4.82
CA ARG A 41 18.58 13.74 -5.45
C ARG A 41 19.23 12.57 -4.71
N ILE A 42 19.34 12.63 -3.38
CA ILE A 42 19.91 11.55 -2.57
C ILE A 42 19.03 10.28 -2.66
N THR A 43 17.71 10.46 -2.68
CA THR A 43 16.78 9.34 -2.81
C THR A 43 16.91 8.67 -4.17
N ASP A 44 17.03 9.45 -5.26
CA ASP A 44 17.23 8.96 -6.62
C ASP A 44 18.52 8.12 -6.73
N GLU A 45 19.61 8.58 -6.12
CA GLU A 45 20.86 7.82 -6.05
C GLU A 45 20.65 6.47 -5.31
N CYS A 46 19.96 6.50 -4.17
CA CYS A 46 19.68 5.27 -3.41
C CYS A 46 18.78 4.30 -4.16
N VAL A 47 17.77 4.80 -4.89
CA VAL A 47 16.91 3.98 -5.74
C VAL A 47 17.71 3.37 -6.90
N THR A 48 18.57 4.15 -7.53
CA THR A 48 19.47 3.67 -8.59
C THR A 48 20.36 2.53 -8.10
N GLU A 49 20.97 2.69 -6.92
CA GLU A 49 21.83 1.67 -6.32
C GLU A 49 21.07 0.40 -5.96
N ILE A 50 19.85 0.51 -5.37
CA ILE A 50 19.09 -0.70 -4.99
C ILE A 50 18.57 -1.43 -6.24
N VAL A 51 18.17 -0.72 -7.28
CA VAL A 51 17.77 -1.31 -8.56
C VAL A 51 18.95 -2.06 -9.20
N ALA A 52 20.14 -1.48 -9.19
CA ALA A 52 21.34 -2.15 -9.71
C ALA A 52 21.65 -3.45 -8.96
N LYS A 53 21.48 -3.45 -7.61
CA LYS A 53 21.65 -4.65 -6.77
C LYS A 53 20.58 -5.72 -7.07
N GLN A 54 19.33 -5.34 -7.29
CA GLN A 54 18.26 -6.25 -7.68
C GLN A 54 18.58 -6.93 -9.01
N LYS A 55 18.98 -6.16 -10.02
CA LYS A 55 19.40 -6.70 -11.32
C LYS A 55 20.61 -7.63 -11.22
N ALA A 56 21.63 -7.23 -10.48
CA ALA A 56 22.82 -8.06 -10.26
C ALA A 56 22.51 -9.37 -9.53
N ALA A 57 21.48 -9.40 -8.68
CA ALA A 57 20.98 -10.60 -8.01
C ALA A 57 20.08 -11.46 -8.91
N GLY A 58 19.81 -11.05 -10.15
CA GLY A 58 19.02 -11.79 -11.13
C GLY A 58 17.50 -11.65 -10.99
N PHE A 59 17.03 -10.61 -10.31
CA PHE A 59 15.59 -10.36 -10.23
C PHE A 59 15.05 -9.79 -11.53
N HIS A 60 13.91 -10.32 -11.97
CA HIS A 60 13.18 -9.84 -13.14
C HIS A 60 12.20 -8.71 -12.81
N ALA A 61 11.63 -8.71 -11.61
CA ALA A 61 10.85 -7.58 -11.12
C ALA A 61 11.74 -6.67 -10.28
N ILE A 62 11.80 -5.38 -10.63
CA ILE A 62 12.54 -4.37 -9.89
C ILE A 62 11.58 -3.40 -9.21
N THR A 63 11.91 -2.96 -7.99
CA THR A 63 11.16 -2.00 -7.20
C THR A 63 12.04 -0.85 -6.75
N ASP A 64 11.44 0.29 -6.36
CA ASP A 64 12.13 1.42 -5.77
C ASP A 64 12.49 1.24 -4.28
N GLY A 65 12.16 0.06 -3.71
CA GLY A 65 12.36 -0.26 -2.31
C GLY A 65 11.54 0.60 -1.34
N GLU A 66 10.57 1.36 -1.85
CA GLU A 66 9.74 2.32 -1.10
C GLU A 66 10.58 3.42 -0.42
N PHE A 67 11.73 3.75 -0.98
CA PHE A 67 12.69 4.67 -0.37
C PHE A 67 12.15 6.09 -0.22
N ARG A 68 11.18 6.49 -1.05
CA ARG A 68 10.54 7.82 -0.98
C ARG A 68 9.51 7.93 0.14
N ARG A 69 8.97 6.79 0.63
CA ARG A 69 7.88 6.75 1.60
C ARG A 69 8.41 6.90 3.03
N LYS A 70 7.60 7.54 3.87
CA LYS A 70 7.70 7.50 5.33
C LYS A 70 6.89 6.30 5.86
N PHE A 71 5.63 6.25 5.48
CA PHE A 71 4.71 5.15 5.78
C PHE A 71 4.31 4.45 4.48
N TRP A 72 4.29 3.12 4.48
CA TRP A 72 4.02 2.33 3.29
C TRP A 72 2.63 2.60 2.68
N HIS A 73 1.64 2.93 3.50
CA HIS A 73 0.23 3.13 3.13
C HIS A 73 -0.24 4.59 3.23
N LEU A 74 0.09 5.31 4.32
CA LEU A 74 -0.46 6.65 4.56
C LEU A 74 0.02 7.66 3.52
N ASP A 75 1.29 7.61 3.14
CA ASP A 75 1.86 8.51 2.12
C ASP A 75 1.09 8.43 0.78
N PHE A 76 0.58 7.23 0.44
CA PHE A 76 -0.27 7.08 -0.72
C PHE A 76 -1.63 7.73 -0.51
N MET A 77 -2.26 7.53 0.64
CA MET A 77 -3.56 8.12 0.95
C MET A 77 -3.53 9.65 0.91
N TRP A 78 -2.43 10.27 1.33
CA TRP A 78 -2.25 11.73 1.26
C TRP A 78 -2.15 12.26 -0.18
N GLY A 79 -1.96 11.39 -1.13
CA GLY A 79 -2.01 11.69 -2.57
C GLY A 79 -3.41 11.98 -3.11
N PHE A 80 -4.49 11.75 -2.34
CA PHE A 80 -5.86 12.05 -2.74
C PHE A 80 -6.31 13.43 -2.25
N GLU A 81 -7.26 14.05 -2.97
CA GLU A 81 -8.05 15.15 -2.44
C GLU A 81 -8.98 14.65 -1.34
N GLY A 82 -9.28 15.50 -0.37
CA GLY A 82 -10.18 15.17 0.74
C GLY A 82 -9.53 14.42 1.89
N VAL A 83 -8.24 14.09 1.80
CA VAL A 83 -7.45 13.45 2.87
C VAL A 83 -6.46 14.44 3.46
N ALA A 84 -6.41 14.51 4.78
CA ALA A 84 -5.43 15.28 5.54
C ALA A 84 -4.69 14.39 6.55
N HIS A 85 -3.57 14.91 7.07
CA HIS A 85 -2.79 14.23 8.10
C HIS A 85 -2.17 15.21 9.09
N GLU A 86 -1.88 14.72 10.29
CA GLU A 86 -1.22 15.45 11.38
C GLU A 86 -0.22 14.53 12.09
N LYS A 87 0.84 15.11 12.68
CA LYS A 87 1.94 14.34 13.25
C LYS A 87 1.59 13.47 14.44
N ASP A 88 0.60 13.84 15.24
CA ASP A 88 0.28 13.17 16.51
C ASP A 88 -0.93 12.23 16.34
N GLY A 89 -0.74 11.14 15.62
CA GLY A 89 -1.81 10.21 15.21
C GLY A 89 -2.00 8.96 16.06
N GLY A 90 -1.29 8.85 17.17
CA GLY A 90 -1.26 7.58 17.92
C GLY A 90 -0.41 6.53 17.20
N GLY A 91 -0.79 5.25 17.30
CA GLY A 91 0.02 4.18 16.74
C GLY A 91 -0.75 2.90 16.50
N VAL A 92 -0.08 1.94 15.89
CA VAL A 92 -0.54 0.55 15.74
C VAL A 92 0.26 -0.34 16.66
N GLN A 93 -0.45 -1.14 17.46
CA GLN A 93 0.19 -2.10 18.36
C GLN A 93 0.68 -3.31 17.56
N PHE A 94 1.96 -3.57 17.65
CA PHE A 94 2.60 -4.81 17.24
C PHE A 94 2.89 -5.66 18.46
N ASN A 95 3.33 -6.89 18.27
CA ASN A 95 3.67 -7.77 19.38
C ASN A 95 4.86 -7.20 20.20
N GLY A 96 4.53 -6.61 21.33
CA GLY A 96 5.50 -6.02 22.25
C GLY A 96 5.99 -4.61 21.90
N GLU A 97 5.52 -4.00 20.81
CA GLU A 97 6.00 -2.69 20.36
C GLU A 97 4.88 -1.86 19.73
N MET A 98 4.94 -0.53 19.92
CA MET A 98 4.02 0.41 19.29
C MET A 98 4.71 1.09 18.09
N ALA A 99 4.10 1.02 16.94
CA ALA A 99 4.53 1.79 15.76
C ALA A 99 3.79 3.12 15.72
N ASP A 100 4.50 4.22 15.87
CA ASP A 100 3.92 5.56 15.78
C ASP A 100 3.47 5.85 14.35
N LEU A 101 2.25 6.37 14.20
CA LEU A 101 1.69 6.79 12.92
C LEU A 101 1.25 8.25 12.98
N GLU A 102 1.17 8.89 11.81
CA GLU A 102 0.50 10.17 11.67
C GLU A 102 -1.02 9.96 11.58
N ALA A 103 -1.80 10.82 12.23
CA ALA A 103 -3.24 10.82 12.08
C ALA A 103 -3.57 11.08 10.61
N THR A 104 -4.44 10.26 10.04
CA THR A 104 -4.88 10.38 8.64
C THR A 104 -6.39 10.26 8.60
N TYR A 105 -7.05 11.31 8.15
CA TYR A 105 -8.50 11.49 8.24
C TYR A 105 -9.05 12.30 7.06
N LEU A 106 -10.37 12.30 6.91
CA LEU A 106 -11.05 13.06 5.86
C LEU A 106 -11.30 14.52 6.26
N VAL A 107 -11.06 15.41 5.29
CA VAL A 107 -11.45 16.83 5.33
C VAL A 107 -12.38 17.19 4.16
N GLY A 108 -12.78 16.22 3.37
CA GLY A 108 -13.68 16.33 2.22
C GLY A 108 -13.98 14.98 1.60
N LYS A 109 -14.74 14.96 0.52
CA LYS A 109 -14.94 13.73 -0.26
C LYS A 109 -13.66 13.34 -0.99
N VAL A 110 -13.37 12.03 -1.04
CA VAL A 110 -12.18 11.47 -1.68
C VAL A 110 -12.25 11.63 -3.19
N LYS A 111 -11.20 12.20 -3.79
CA LYS A 111 -11.07 12.31 -5.26
C LYS A 111 -9.63 12.09 -5.68
N ALA A 112 -9.46 11.57 -6.88
CA ALA A 112 -8.14 11.52 -7.51
C ALA A 112 -7.68 12.92 -7.94
N LYS A 113 -6.39 13.15 -7.78
CA LYS A 113 -5.63 14.23 -8.42
C LYS A 113 -4.43 13.63 -9.14
N VAL A 114 -3.53 14.43 -9.69
CA VAL A 114 -2.24 13.92 -10.16
C VAL A 114 -1.50 13.34 -8.96
N HIS A 115 -1.33 12.02 -8.97
CA HIS A 115 -0.84 11.31 -7.80
C HIS A 115 0.70 11.29 -7.77
N PRO A 116 1.36 11.71 -6.67
CA PRO A 116 2.83 11.84 -6.63
C PRO A 116 3.55 10.50 -6.86
N PHE A 117 2.97 9.38 -6.49
CA PHE A 117 3.57 8.06 -6.70
C PHE A 117 3.72 7.70 -8.19
N VAL A 118 2.96 8.34 -9.08
CA VAL A 118 3.12 8.15 -10.52
C VAL A 118 4.47 8.67 -11.01
N GLU A 119 4.95 9.80 -10.47
CA GLU A 119 6.29 10.32 -10.77
C GLU A 119 7.38 9.41 -10.20
N TYR A 120 7.17 8.84 -9.02
CA TYR A 120 8.09 7.86 -8.44
C TYR A 120 8.18 6.59 -9.31
N PHE A 121 7.05 6.12 -9.81
CA PHE A 121 7.03 5.01 -10.77
C PHE A 121 7.74 5.35 -12.09
N LYS A 122 7.54 6.54 -12.65
CA LYS A 122 8.24 6.95 -13.86
C LYS A 122 9.76 6.94 -13.69
N PHE A 123 10.25 7.33 -12.51
CA PHE A 123 11.68 7.22 -12.20
C PHE A 123 12.14 5.76 -12.16
N LEU A 124 11.39 4.86 -11.51
CA LEU A 124 11.72 3.44 -11.50
C LEU A 124 11.69 2.82 -12.89
N LYS A 125 10.69 3.20 -13.70
CA LYS A 125 10.47 2.63 -15.04
C LYS A 125 11.64 2.84 -16.00
N GLN A 126 12.42 3.89 -15.86
CA GLN A 126 13.60 4.15 -16.72
C GLN A 126 14.66 3.04 -16.63
N PHE A 127 14.64 2.22 -15.59
CA PHE A 127 15.55 1.11 -15.39
C PHE A 127 15.07 -0.20 -16.01
N GLU A 128 13.89 -0.26 -16.62
CA GLU A 128 13.44 -1.46 -17.35
C GLU A 128 14.37 -1.77 -18.54
N ASP A 129 14.56 -3.05 -18.79
CA ASP A 129 15.27 -3.57 -19.95
C ASP A 129 14.62 -4.87 -20.46
N GLU A 130 15.32 -5.62 -21.30
CA GLU A 130 14.80 -6.89 -21.86
C GLU A 130 14.61 -7.97 -20.79
N GLN A 131 15.32 -7.89 -19.66
CA GLN A 131 15.32 -8.89 -18.59
C GLN A 131 14.59 -8.44 -17.32
N THR A 132 14.20 -7.16 -17.25
CA THR A 132 13.59 -6.61 -16.04
C THR A 132 12.38 -5.74 -16.34
N VAL A 133 11.37 -5.83 -15.45
CA VAL A 133 10.17 -5.01 -15.47
C VAL A 133 10.01 -4.27 -14.14
N ALA A 134 9.52 -3.04 -14.19
CA ALA A 134 9.19 -2.28 -12.99
C ALA A 134 7.89 -2.79 -12.38
N LYS A 135 7.95 -3.17 -11.10
CA LYS A 135 6.79 -3.44 -10.26
C LYS A 135 6.59 -2.31 -9.27
N TYR A 136 5.37 -1.85 -9.13
CA TYR A 136 5.05 -0.82 -8.15
C TYR A 136 4.05 -1.32 -7.12
N THR A 137 4.18 -0.86 -5.86
CA THR A 137 3.33 -1.25 -4.75
C THR A 137 2.52 -0.07 -4.27
N ILE A 138 1.25 -0.28 -3.99
CA ILE A 138 0.35 0.69 -3.37
C ILE A 138 -0.53 -0.01 -2.34
N PRO A 139 -1.00 0.66 -1.28
CA PRO A 139 -1.97 0.04 -0.38
C PRO A 139 -3.23 -0.34 -1.16
N ALA A 140 -3.86 -1.44 -0.78
CA ALA A 140 -5.13 -1.84 -1.35
C ALA A 140 -6.23 -0.81 -1.06
N PRO A 141 -7.26 -0.68 -1.92
CA PRO A 141 -8.41 0.18 -1.63
C PRO A 141 -9.07 -0.12 -0.29
N ALA A 142 -9.17 -1.39 0.07
CA ALA A 142 -9.65 -1.84 1.37
C ALA A 142 -8.86 -1.27 2.55
N GLN A 143 -7.55 -1.09 2.39
CA GLN A 143 -6.69 -0.48 3.42
C GLN A 143 -7.06 0.99 3.66
N MET A 144 -7.40 1.73 2.61
CA MET A 144 -7.88 3.11 2.75
C MET A 144 -9.28 3.16 3.37
N TYR A 145 -10.19 2.29 2.92
CA TYR A 145 -11.52 2.19 3.53
C TYR A 145 -11.41 1.90 5.02
N GLN A 146 -10.61 0.91 5.42
CA GLN A 146 -10.34 0.60 6.83
C GLN A 146 -9.85 1.83 7.60
N GLN A 147 -8.88 2.57 7.07
CA GLN A 147 -8.33 3.77 7.71
C GLN A 147 -9.42 4.80 8.01
N MET A 148 -10.42 4.94 7.15
CA MET A 148 -11.48 5.94 7.30
C MET A 148 -12.60 5.52 8.25
N ILE A 149 -12.77 4.21 8.49
CA ILE A 149 -13.87 3.70 9.34
C ILE A 149 -13.43 3.24 10.74
N VAL A 150 -12.13 3.26 11.06
CA VAL A 150 -11.67 2.96 12.42
C VAL A 150 -12.30 3.90 13.44
N PRO A 151 -12.46 3.48 14.71
CA PRO A 151 -13.15 4.28 15.73
C PRO A 151 -12.67 5.73 15.85
N GLN A 152 -11.39 5.98 15.65
CA GLN A 152 -10.79 7.31 15.72
C GLN A 152 -11.26 8.24 14.59
N ASN A 153 -11.63 7.69 13.44
CA ASN A 153 -11.91 8.45 12.22
C ASN A 153 -13.38 8.44 11.82
N ILE A 154 -14.18 7.50 12.32
CA ILE A 154 -15.54 7.28 11.83
C ILE A 154 -16.45 8.52 11.99
N GLU A 155 -16.38 9.23 13.10
CA GLU A 155 -17.17 10.44 13.32
C GLU A 155 -16.80 11.55 12.31
N GLN A 156 -15.52 11.70 12.01
CA GLN A 156 -15.05 12.66 11.02
C GLN A 156 -15.48 12.23 9.61
N THR A 157 -15.39 10.96 9.30
CA THR A 157 -15.80 10.38 8.01
C THR A 157 -17.30 10.60 7.77
N ARG A 158 -18.14 10.42 8.79
CA ARG A 158 -19.61 10.63 8.69
C ARG A 158 -20.02 12.08 8.41
N LYS A 159 -19.14 13.05 8.56
CA LYS A 159 -19.41 14.45 8.13
C LYS A 159 -19.47 14.60 6.59
N PHE A 160 -18.84 13.69 5.86
CA PHE A 160 -18.74 13.72 4.40
C PHE A 160 -19.48 12.58 3.71
N TYR A 161 -19.67 11.46 4.40
CA TYR A 161 -20.27 10.23 3.88
C TYR A 161 -21.32 9.70 4.86
N ALA A 162 -22.57 9.71 4.46
CA ALA A 162 -23.67 9.21 5.31
C ALA A 162 -23.60 7.70 5.47
N THR A 163 -23.15 6.98 4.44
CA THR A 163 -23.07 5.53 4.41
C THR A 163 -21.68 5.03 3.97
N ASP A 164 -21.40 3.77 4.22
CA ASP A 164 -20.17 3.12 3.78
C ASP A 164 -20.16 2.91 2.26
N GLU A 165 -21.30 2.68 1.66
CA GLU A 165 -21.45 2.51 0.22
C GLU A 165 -20.98 3.77 -0.53
N GLU A 166 -21.38 4.96 -0.08
CA GLU A 166 -20.91 6.23 -0.66
C GLU A 166 -19.39 6.38 -0.55
N LEU A 167 -18.81 6.04 0.60
CA LEU A 167 -17.37 6.08 0.82
C LEU A 167 -16.63 5.09 -0.09
N ILE A 168 -17.12 3.85 -0.17
CA ILE A 168 -16.59 2.78 -1.02
C ILE A 168 -16.58 3.20 -2.49
N GLU A 169 -17.68 3.78 -2.99
CA GLU A 169 -17.76 4.22 -4.39
C GLU A 169 -16.74 5.33 -4.70
N ASP A 170 -16.61 6.34 -3.86
CA ASP A 170 -15.67 7.43 -4.09
C ASP A 170 -14.21 6.96 -3.98
N ILE A 171 -13.86 6.11 -3.00
CA ILE A 171 -12.52 5.52 -2.91
C ILE A 171 -12.24 4.65 -4.14
N ALA A 172 -13.18 3.77 -4.53
CA ALA A 172 -13.00 2.90 -5.68
C ALA A 172 -12.74 3.71 -6.96
N LYS A 173 -13.53 4.77 -7.20
CA LYS A 173 -13.35 5.66 -8.34
C LYS A 173 -12.00 6.37 -8.31
N ALA A 174 -11.60 6.89 -7.15
CA ALA A 174 -10.31 7.57 -7.00
C ALA A 174 -9.14 6.62 -7.29
N TYR A 175 -9.18 5.38 -6.79
CA TYR A 175 -8.17 4.37 -7.10
C TYR A 175 -8.15 3.98 -8.57
N GLN A 176 -9.31 3.80 -9.21
CA GLN A 176 -9.41 3.52 -10.64
C GLN A 176 -8.72 4.62 -11.46
N ASP A 177 -8.93 5.88 -11.10
CA ASP A 177 -8.32 7.01 -11.81
C ASP A 177 -6.80 7.08 -11.58
N VAL A 178 -6.31 6.77 -10.38
CA VAL A 178 -4.86 6.67 -10.10
C VAL A 178 -4.24 5.47 -10.83
N ILE A 179 -4.91 4.32 -10.89
CA ILE A 179 -4.45 3.16 -11.66
C ILE A 179 -4.35 3.49 -13.15
N LYS A 180 -5.29 4.26 -13.71
CA LYS A 180 -5.19 4.77 -15.09
C LYS A 180 -3.97 5.68 -15.29
N GLN A 181 -3.62 6.51 -14.30
CA GLN A 181 -2.40 7.33 -14.34
C GLN A 181 -1.14 6.45 -14.35
N PHE A 182 -1.05 5.43 -13.50
CA PHE A 182 0.04 4.46 -13.53
C PHE A 182 0.11 3.74 -14.89
N TYR A 183 -1.03 3.31 -15.41
CA TYR A 183 -1.09 2.64 -16.72
C TYR A 183 -0.60 3.54 -17.85
N ALA A 184 -1.05 4.80 -17.86
CA ALA A 184 -0.60 5.80 -18.84
C ALA A 184 0.90 6.11 -18.71
N ALA A 185 1.45 6.04 -17.50
CA ALA A 185 2.90 6.13 -17.27
C ALA A 185 3.66 4.86 -17.70
N GLY A 186 2.95 3.81 -18.15
CA GLY A 186 3.51 2.55 -18.64
C GLY A 186 3.64 1.46 -17.59
N CYS A 187 3.01 1.60 -16.43
CA CYS A 187 2.96 0.52 -15.43
C CYS A 187 2.16 -0.66 -15.97
N ARG A 188 2.72 -1.86 -15.83
CA ARG A 188 2.06 -3.13 -16.21
C ARG A 188 2.08 -4.15 -15.08
N ASN A 189 2.77 -3.85 -13.98
CA ASN A 189 2.86 -4.69 -12.80
C ASN A 189 2.58 -3.83 -11.56
N LEU A 190 1.41 -4.00 -10.97
CA LEU A 190 0.99 -3.32 -9.76
C LEU A 190 0.72 -4.33 -8.66
N GLN A 191 1.17 -4.05 -7.45
CA GLN A 191 0.85 -4.84 -6.28
C GLN A 191 -0.03 -4.01 -5.34
N LEU A 192 -1.13 -4.60 -4.89
CA LEU A 192 -2.01 -4.07 -3.86
C LEU A 192 -1.60 -4.69 -2.52
N ASP A 193 -1.13 -3.87 -1.59
CA ASP A 193 -0.74 -4.32 -0.25
C ASP A 193 -1.96 -4.28 0.66
N ASP A 194 -2.47 -5.46 1.05
CA ASP A 194 -3.71 -5.64 1.79
C ASP A 194 -3.48 -6.37 3.10
N CYS A 195 -3.05 -5.65 4.12
CA CYS A 195 -2.87 -6.19 5.47
C CYS A 195 -4.19 -6.42 6.22
N THR A 196 -5.33 -5.99 5.66
CA THR A 196 -6.64 -6.09 6.32
C THR A 196 -7.06 -7.54 6.58
N TRP A 197 -6.72 -8.45 5.68
CA TRP A 197 -7.03 -9.88 5.81
C TRP A 197 -6.32 -10.53 6.99
N GLY A 198 -5.09 -10.13 7.30
CA GLY A 198 -4.39 -10.57 8.49
C GLY A 198 -5.09 -10.12 9.77
N MET A 199 -5.63 -8.90 9.79
CA MET A 199 -6.38 -8.36 10.93
C MET A 199 -7.70 -9.12 11.13
N PHE A 200 -8.38 -9.52 10.06
CA PHE A 200 -9.62 -10.31 10.14
C PHE A 200 -9.39 -11.76 10.57
N ALA A 201 -8.20 -12.30 10.32
CA ALA A 201 -7.83 -13.64 10.78
C ALA A 201 -7.63 -13.72 12.29
N ASP A 202 -7.43 -12.58 12.95
CA ASP A 202 -7.16 -12.44 14.37
C ASP A 202 -8.34 -11.84 15.13
N LYS A 203 -8.36 -12.06 16.46
CA LYS A 203 -9.27 -11.38 17.38
C LYS A 203 -9.07 -9.87 17.45
N ILE A 204 -7.91 -9.38 17.06
CA ILE A 204 -7.63 -7.94 17.01
C ILE A 204 -8.60 -7.20 16.08
N GLY A 205 -9.04 -7.83 14.99
CA GLY A 205 -10.08 -7.28 14.11
C GLY A 205 -11.39 -7.00 14.84
N HIS A 206 -11.81 -7.88 15.74
CA HIS A 206 -13.00 -7.67 16.54
C HIS A 206 -12.89 -6.44 17.46
N THR A 207 -11.72 -6.25 18.07
CA THR A 207 -11.44 -5.08 18.91
C THR A 207 -11.33 -3.81 18.07
N LEU A 208 -10.62 -3.88 16.93
CA LEU A 208 -10.41 -2.74 16.05
C LEU A 208 -11.71 -2.15 15.51
N TYR A 209 -12.66 -3.03 15.15
CA TYR A 209 -13.94 -2.59 14.61
C TYR A 209 -15.06 -2.54 15.67
N GLY A 210 -14.77 -2.86 16.94
CA GLY A 210 -15.74 -2.86 18.02
C GLY A 210 -16.93 -3.80 17.77
N THR A 211 -16.68 -4.97 17.15
CA THR A 211 -17.73 -5.85 16.67
C THR A 211 -17.53 -7.31 17.10
N THR A 212 -18.52 -8.16 16.81
CA THR A 212 -18.49 -9.60 17.05
C THR A 212 -17.89 -10.34 15.84
N ARG A 213 -17.74 -11.67 15.98
CA ARG A 213 -17.32 -12.54 14.88
C ARG A 213 -18.28 -12.44 13.68
N GLU A 214 -19.56 -12.37 13.92
CA GLU A 214 -20.59 -12.22 12.87
C GLU A 214 -20.46 -10.87 12.18
N GLY A 215 -20.23 -9.79 12.93
CA GLY A 215 -20.02 -8.45 12.37
C GLY A 215 -18.76 -8.34 11.52
N ILE A 216 -17.70 -9.11 11.81
CA ILE A 216 -16.49 -9.14 10.97
C ILE A 216 -16.81 -9.59 9.54
N VAL A 217 -17.77 -10.48 9.34
CA VAL A 217 -18.15 -10.96 8.00
C VAL A 217 -18.65 -9.80 7.12
N GLU A 218 -19.37 -8.84 7.67
CA GLU A 218 -19.83 -7.66 6.91
C GLU A 218 -18.65 -6.76 6.52
N PHE A 219 -17.69 -6.56 7.42
CA PHE A 219 -16.45 -5.84 7.07
C PHE A 219 -15.64 -6.57 5.99
N GLN A 220 -15.52 -7.90 6.07
CA GLN A 220 -14.86 -8.69 5.03
C GLN A 220 -15.53 -8.51 3.66
N LYS A 221 -16.87 -8.51 3.62
CA LYS A 221 -17.63 -8.26 2.37
C LYS A 221 -17.35 -6.87 1.82
N ALA A 222 -17.38 -5.83 2.65
CA ALA A 222 -17.10 -4.47 2.23
C ALA A 222 -15.67 -4.32 1.70
N HIS A 223 -14.69 -4.93 2.37
CA HIS A 223 -13.29 -4.94 1.92
C HIS A 223 -13.11 -5.67 0.58
N LYS A 224 -13.79 -6.80 0.41
CA LYS A 224 -13.82 -7.51 -0.86
C LYS A 224 -14.45 -6.66 -1.96
N ASP A 225 -15.63 -6.08 -1.70
CA ASP A 225 -16.38 -5.30 -2.67
C ASP A 225 -15.56 -4.12 -3.23
N ILE A 226 -14.91 -3.36 -2.36
CA ILE A 226 -14.10 -2.23 -2.79
C ILE A 226 -12.89 -2.65 -3.64
N ASN A 227 -12.22 -3.74 -3.28
CA ASN A 227 -11.11 -4.26 -4.05
C ASN A 227 -11.59 -4.78 -5.41
N ASP A 228 -12.69 -5.53 -5.47
CA ASP A 228 -13.29 -6.03 -6.70
C ASP A 228 -13.69 -4.89 -7.65
N LYS A 229 -14.34 -3.85 -7.15
CA LYS A 229 -14.72 -2.66 -7.94
C LYS A 229 -13.51 -2.02 -8.63
N VAL A 230 -12.38 -1.94 -7.94
CA VAL A 230 -11.14 -1.36 -8.49
C VAL A 230 -10.51 -2.28 -9.52
N ILE A 231 -10.38 -3.56 -9.21
CA ILE A 231 -9.70 -4.54 -10.05
C ILE A 231 -10.48 -4.81 -11.34
N ALA A 232 -11.80 -4.93 -11.26
CA ALA A 232 -12.66 -5.19 -12.42
C ALA A 232 -12.56 -4.10 -13.51
N ASN A 233 -12.17 -2.89 -13.12
CA ASN A 233 -12.02 -1.75 -14.03
C ASN A 233 -10.56 -1.47 -14.43
N ALA A 234 -9.61 -2.30 -13.99
CA ALA A 234 -8.22 -2.16 -14.38
C ALA A 234 -7.98 -2.53 -15.85
N PRO A 235 -6.97 -1.95 -16.53
CA PRO A 235 -6.60 -2.34 -17.87
C PRO A 235 -6.26 -3.83 -17.95
N LYS A 236 -6.78 -4.53 -18.98
CA LYS A 236 -6.69 -6.00 -19.11
C LYS A 236 -5.25 -6.54 -19.24
N ASP A 237 -4.34 -5.73 -19.74
CA ASP A 237 -2.92 -6.08 -19.90
C ASP A 237 -2.05 -5.61 -18.71
N MET A 238 -2.68 -5.05 -17.68
CA MET A 238 -2.03 -4.73 -16.41
C MET A 238 -2.18 -5.92 -15.46
N ILE A 239 -1.06 -6.41 -14.97
CA ILE A 239 -1.05 -7.47 -13.97
C ILE A 239 -1.14 -6.81 -12.60
N ILE A 240 -2.18 -7.19 -11.85
CA ILE A 240 -2.39 -6.76 -10.48
C ILE A 240 -2.19 -7.98 -9.58
N ASN A 241 -1.27 -7.86 -8.63
CA ASN A 241 -1.05 -8.84 -7.58
C ASN A 241 -1.56 -8.29 -6.26
N THR A 242 -1.90 -9.15 -5.31
CA THR A 242 -2.14 -8.74 -3.93
C THR A 242 -1.10 -9.32 -2.99
N HIS A 243 -0.72 -8.54 -2.00
CA HIS A 243 0.09 -8.99 -0.88
C HIS A 243 -0.79 -9.04 0.37
N VAL A 244 -0.82 -10.18 1.04
CA VAL A 244 -1.50 -10.37 2.32
C VAL A 244 -0.47 -10.66 3.39
N CYS A 245 -0.50 -9.92 4.50
CA CYS A 245 0.42 -10.13 5.61
C CYS A 245 -0.27 -9.87 6.96
N ARG A 246 0.49 -10.10 8.02
CA ARG A 246 0.08 -9.86 9.42
C ARG A 246 0.72 -8.63 10.03
N GLY A 247 1.26 -7.76 9.19
CA GLY A 247 2.10 -6.66 9.62
C GLY A 247 3.55 -7.10 9.83
N ASN A 248 4.47 -6.16 9.65
CA ASN A 248 5.88 -6.33 9.94
C ASN A 248 6.46 -4.98 10.37
N PHE A 249 6.83 -4.89 11.64
CA PHE A 249 7.52 -3.74 12.21
C PHE A 249 8.60 -4.23 13.15
N HIS A 250 9.87 -3.85 12.90
CA HIS A 250 11.05 -4.31 13.66
C HIS A 250 11.10 -5.83 13.87
N SER A 251 10.69 -6.62 12.88
CA SER A 251 10.57 -8.08 12.93
C SER A 251 9.49 -8.62 13.88
N THR A 252 8.52 -7.78 14.26
CA THR A 252 7.32 -8.20 14.98
C THR A 252 6.08 -8.17 14.07
N TYR A 253 5.00 -8.78 14.50
CA TYR A 253 3.73 -8.84 13.77
C TYR A 253 2.63 -8.04 14.51
N ALA A 254 1.62 -7.59 13.78
CA ALA A 254 0.46 -6.89 14.34
C ALA A 254 -0.70 -7.86 14.65
N SER A 255 -0.82 -8.95 13.89
CA SER A 255 -1.89 -9.94 14.05
C SER A 255 -1.37 -11.37 13.95
N GLU A 256 -2.07 -12.31 14.59
CA GLU A 256 -1.76 -13.74 14.56
C GLU A 256 -3.00 -14.57 14.27
N GLY A 257 -2.84 -15.86 13.96
CA GLY A 257 -3.95 -16.76 13.68
C GLY A 257 -3.82 -17.45 12.31
N ALA A 258 -4.63 -18.47 12.07
CA ALA A 258 -4.69 -19.14 10.78
C ALA A 258 -5.56 -18.35 9.80
N TYR A 259 -5.24 -18.43 8.51
CA TYR A 259 -6.03 -17.75 7.46
C TYR A 259 -7.34 -18.46 7.10
N ASP A 260 -7.65 -19.62 7.71
CA ASP A 260 -8.86 -20.41 7.41
C ASP A 260 -10.16 -19.58 7.47
N SER A 261 -10.22 -18.60 8.38
CA SER A 261 -11.42 -17.75 8.54
C SER A 261 -11.58 -16.69 7.43
N VAL A 262 -10.56 -16.48 6.62
CA VAL A 262 -10.54 -15.46 5.57
C VAL A 262 -10.14 -16.00 4.20
N ALA A 263 -9.63 -17.24 4.12
CA ALA A 263 -9.02 -17.79 2.92
C ALA A 263 -9.96 -17.84 1.71
N ASP A 264 -11.23 -18.11 1.92
CA ASP A 264 -12.23 -18.20 0.83
C ASP A 264 -12.41 -16.89 0.07
N ILE A 265 -12.12 -15.76 0.70
CA ILE A 265 -12.30 -14.44 0.10
C ILE A 265 -11.10 -14.04 -0.77
N PRO A 266 -9.85 -14.00 -0.28
CA PRO A 266 -8.68 -13.75 -1.12
C PRO A 266 -8.53 -14.73 -2.29
N VAL A 267 -8.86 -16.01 -2.09
CA VAL A 267 -8.83 -17.02 -3.16
C VAL A 267 -9.86 -16.74 -4.26
N SER A 268 -10.97 -16.05 -3.94
CA SER A 268 -11.98 -15.68 -4.93
C SER A 268 -11.54 -14.57 -5.89
N TYR A 269 -10.41 -13.90 -5.63
CA TYR A 269 -9.79 -12.95 -6.57
C TYR A 269 -9.13 -13.70 -7.73
N THR A 270 -9.91 -14.20 -8.68
CA THR A 270 -9.43 -15.02 -9.81
C THR A 270 -8.43 -14.31 -10.74
N HIS A 271 -8.29 -12.99 -10.60
CA HIS A 271 -7.39 -12.15 -11.40
C HIS A 271 -6.13 -11.73 -10.62
N LEU A 272 -6.07 -12.01 -9.33
CA LEU A 272 -4.96 -11.67 -8.46
C LEU A 272 -4.08 -12.88 -8.19
N ARG A 273 -2.79 -12.62 -8.08
CA ARG A 273 -1.82 -13.59 -7.59
C ARG A 273 -1.36 -13.14 -6.21
N ALA A 274 -1.64 -13.95 -5.20
CA ALA A 274 -1.27 -13.63 -3.83
C ALA A 274 0.23 -13.88 -3.60
N HIS A 275 0.90 -12.91 -3.01
CA HIS A 275 2.20 -13.07 -2.39
C HIS A 275 2.03 -13.07 -0.88
N GLU A 276 2.31 -14.21 -0.25
CA GLU A 276 2.39 -14.29 1.20
C GLU A 276 3.85 -14.14 1.62
N THR A 277 4.15 -13.16 2.45
CA THR A 277 5.44 -13.13 3.12
C THR A 277 5.38 -13.97 4.38
N LYS A 278 6.16 -15.04 4.40
CA LYS A 278 6.56 -15.71 5.64
C LYS A 278 7.50 -14.80 6.42
N ALA A 279 7.00 -13.72 6.97
CA ALA A 279 7.83 -12.85 7.80
C ALA A 279 8.12 -13.46 9.17
N ASN A 280 7.43 -14.55 9.55
CA ASN A 280 7.61 -15.19 10.86
C ASN A 280 7.21 -16.67 10.79
N LEU A 281 8.12 -17.50 10.34
CA LEU A 281 8.19 -18.91 10.71
C LEU A 281 9.42 -19.13 11.57
#